data_34dea1f7f8c097fe957ec97117c058b7
#
_entry.id   34dea1f7f8c097fe957ec97117c058b7
#
_cell.length_a   1.000
_cell.length_b   1.000
_cell.length_c   1.000
_cell.angle_alpha   90.00
_cell.angle_beta   90.00
_cell.angle_gamma   90.00
#
_symmetry.space_group_name_H-M   'P 1'
#
loop_
_entity.id
_entity.type
_entity.pdbx_description
1 polymer ?
#
loop_
_entity_poly.entity_id
_entity_poly.type
_entity_poly.pdbx_seq_one_letter_code
_entity_poly.pdbx_strand_id
1 'polypeptide(L)'
;MTTDITNIQMAYMMSIRLLARAPFMIILSWIMTLLLNKTISLLFLIVIPLLGGTLIYIAKKAHPHFIKVFDEYDVLNNSVQENVNASRVVKAFVREDYEIDKFHDISKYVYNLFTKAEKIVAWNSPVMQFTMYSVVLIMVLIGGKSIIAGSMETGELTSVIVYALQIIGSLMMVTFVFVMIMIAEASSDRITEVMNEIPEMQDQPDAVTEVPNG
;
A
#
# COMPACT_ATOMS: atom_id res chain seq x y z
N MET A 1 9.93 9.09 -15.94
CA MET A 1 10.15 7.70 -16.40
C MET A 1 11.12 6.89 -15.54
N THR A 2 12.28 7.39 -15.13
CA THR A 2 13.21 6.62 -14.28
C THR A 2 12.56 6.16 -12.97
N THR A 3 11.79 7.03 -12.33
CA THR A 3 11.05 6.72 -11.10
C THR A 3 9.96 5.66 -11.32
N ASP A 4 9.26 5.71 -12.47
CA ASP A 4 8.20 4.76 -12.79
C ASP A 4 8.76 3.34 -12.99
N ILE A 5 9.88 3.23 -13.70
CA ILE A 5 10.60 1.94 -13.85
C ILE A 5 11.03 1.39 -12.50
N THR A 6 11.57 2.26 -11.62
CA THR A 6 11.97 1.86 -10.26
C THR A 6 10.78 1.38 -9.42
N ASN A 7 9.62 2.04 -9.54
CA ASN A 7 8.40 1.63 -8.84
C ASN A 7 7.93 0.24 -9.30
N ILE A 8 7.91 -0.02 -10.61
CA ILE A 8 7.54 -1.33 -11.16
C ILE A 8 8.54 -2.39 -10.71
N GLN A 9 9.85 -2.10 -10.79
CA GLN A 9 10.90 -3.02 -10.34
C GLN A 9 10.76 -3.37 -8.85
N MET A 10 10.51 -2.36 -7.99
CA MET A 10 10.28 -2.58 -6.57
C MET A 10 9.03 -3.42 -6.31
N ALA A 11 7.91 -3.10 -6.96
CA ALA A 11 6.67 -3.83 -6.80
C ALA A 11 6.82 -5.29 -7.25
N TYR A 12 7.48 -5.54 -8.39
CA TYR A 12 7.77 -6.88 -8.89
C TYR A 12 8.63 -7.69 -7.91
N MET A 13 9.74 -7.09 -7.44
CA MET A 13 10.64 -7.73 -6.48
C MET A 13 9.93 -8.05 -5.15
N MET A 14 9.16 -7.09 -4.63
CA MET A 14 8.42 -7.26 -3.37
C MET A 14 7.27 -8.26 -3.53
N SER A 15 6.57 -8.26 -4.67
CA SER A 15 5.50 -9.21 -4.94
C SER A 15 6.02 -10.65 -4.96
N ILE A 16 7.09 -10.93 -5.67
CA ILE A 16 7.68 -12.30 -5.69
C ILE A 16 8.13 -12.69 -4.28
N ARG A 17 8.82 -11.80 -3.58
CA ARG A 17 9.42 -12.12 -2.28
C ARG A 17 8.39 -12.28 -1.16
N LEU A 18 7.41 -11.39 -1.09
CA LEU A 18 6.48 -11.31 0.03
C LEU A 18 5.17 -12.04 -0.24
N LEU A 19 4.59 -11.96 -1.46
CA LEU A 19 3.36 -12.69 -1.80
C LEU A 19 3.57 -14.19 -1.83
N ALA A 20 4.75 -14.67 -2.23
CA ALA A 20 5.04 -16.09 -2.12
C ALA A 20 5.23 -16.52 -0.65
N ARG A 21 5.96 -15.71 0.14
CA ARG A 21 6.28 -16.05 1.54
C ARG A 21 5.09 -15.96 2.48
N ALA A 22 4.24 -14.93 2.36
CA ALA A 22 3.18 -14.66 3.33
C ALA A 22 2.15 -15.81 3.43
N PRO A 23 1.55 -16.34 2.35
CA PRO A 23 0.61 -17.45 2.46
C PRO A 23 1.27 -18.72 3.01
N PHE A 24 2.51 -19.01 2.61
CA PHE A 24 3.26 -20.14 3.18
C PHE A 24 3.42 -20.02 4.68
N MET A 25 3.80 -18.83 5.17
CA MET A 25 3.98 -18.62 6.61
C MET A 25 2.66 -18.70 7.38
N ILE A 26 1.56 -18.19 6.81
CA ILE A 26 0.23 -18.30 7.42
C ILE A 26 -0.20 -19.76 7.51
N ILE A 27 -0.10 -20.52 6.41
CA ILE A 27 -0.53 -21.92 6.35
C ILE A 27 0.34 -22.78 7.26
N LEU A 28 1.66 -22.62 7.19
CA LEU A 28 2.60 -23.41 8.01
C LEU A 28 2.40 -23.14 9.51
N SER A 29 2.30 -21.87 9.90
CA SER A 29 2.07 -21.51 11.30
C SER A 29 0.73 -22.02 11.82
N TRP A 30 -0.31 -22.00 10.97
CA TRP A 30 -1.61 -22.57 11.34
C TRP A 30 -1.55 -24.09 11.50
N ILE A 31 -0.91 -24.81 10.56
CA ILE A 31 -0.72 -26.27 10.65
C ILE A 31 0.08 -26.64 11.90
N MET A 32 1.19 -25.92 12.17
CA MET A 32 2.00 -26.18 13.37
C MET A 32 1.21 -25.95 14.67
N THR A 33 0.39 -24.90 14.70
CA THR A 33 -0.50 -24.68 15.85
C THR A 33 -1.57 -25.78 15.97
N LEU A 34 -2.10 -26.27 14.86
CA LEU A 34 -3.08 -27.37 14.85
C LEU A 34 -2.50 -28.66 15.42
N LEU A 35 -1.22 -28.94 15.17
CA LEU A 35 -0.51 -30.10 15.69
C LEU A 35 -0.27 -30.00 17.21
N LEU A 36 -0.02 -28.79 17.73
CA LEU A 36 0.23 -28.54 19.15
C LEU A 36 -1.08 -28.46 19.93
N ASN A 37 -2.05 -27.68 19.47
CA ASN A 37 -3.32 -27.52 20.20
C ASN A 37 -4.48 -27.17 19.25
N LYS A 38 -5.42 -28.09 19.09
CA LYS A 38 -6.59 -27.93 18.22
C LYS A 38 -7.49 -26.76 18.63
N THR A 39 -7.64 -26.51 19.93
CA THR A 39 -8.50 -25.44 20.44
C THR A 39 -7.94 -24.06 20.10
N ILE A 40 -6.63 -23.89 20.23
CA ILE A 40 -5.97 -22.63 19.89
C ILE A 40 -5.94 -22.43 18.36
N SER A 41 -5.80 -23.49 17.58
CA SER A 41 -5.79 -23.38 16.11
C SER A 41 -7.14 -22.88 15.55
N LEU A 42 -8.26 -23.20 16.20
CA LEU A 42 -9.57 -22.68 15.84
C LEU A 42 -9.67 -21.16 16.00
N LEU A 43 -8.92 -20.58 16.94
CA LEU A 43 -8.85 -19.13 17.11
C LEU A 43 -8.30 -18.45 15.84
N PHE A 44 -7.30 -19.04 15.19
CA PHE A 44 -6.73 -18.48 13.96
C PHE A 44 -7.70 -18.52 12.78
N LEU A 45 -8.58 -19.51 12.75
CA LEU A 45 -9.62 -19.63 11.72
C LEU A 45 -10.64 -18.47 11.79
N ILE A 46 -10.75 -17.83 12.94
CA ILE A 46 -11.57 -16.63 13.16
C ILE A 46 -10.73 -15.36 12.92
N VAL A 47 -9.52 -15.33 13.48
CA VAL A 47 -8.66 -14.13 13.47
C VAL A 47 -8.15 -13.80 12.07
N ILE A 48 -7.76 -14.80 11.28
CA ILE A 48 -7.23 -14.58 9.92
C ILE A 48 -8.26 -13.89 9.01
N PRO A 49 -9.50 -14.41 8.85
CA PRO A 49 -10.49 -13.73 8.01
C PRO A 49 -10.97 -12.41 8.61
N LEU A 50 -11.02 -12.27 9.93
CA LEU A 50 -11.35 -11.01 10.59
C LEU A 50 -10.33 -9.91 10.25
N LEU A 51 -9.04 -10.19 10.44
CA LEU A 51 -7.97 -9.26 10.11
C LEU A 51 -7.87 -8.99 8.60
N GLY A 52 -7.89 -10.04 7.78
CA GLY A 52 -7.87 -9.91 6.33
C GLY A 52 -9.04 -9.10 5.81
N GLY A 53 -10.24 -9.36 6.31
CA GLY A 53 -11.44 -8.59 5.96
C GLY A 53 -11.36 -7.12 6.38
N THR A 54 -10.84 -6.85 7.58
CA THR A 54 -10.65 -5.47 8.06
C THR A 54 -9.62 -4.71 7.21
N LEU A 55 -8.52 -5.36 6.84
CA LEU A 55 -7.50 -4.78 5.98
C LEU A 55 -8.04 -4.44 4.59
N ILE A 56 -8.77 -5.38 3.97
CA ILE A 56 -9.42 -5.18 2.67
C ILE A 56 -10.44 -4.03 2.75
N TYR A 57 -11.21 -3.96 3.84
CA TYR A 57 -12.19 -2.89 4.06
C TYR A 57 -11.52 -1.53 4.15
N ILE A 58 -10.44 -1.40 4.95
CA ILE A 58 -9.67 -0.16 5.09
C ILE A 58 -9.07 0.25 3.74
N ALA A 59 -8.45 -0.69 3.02
CA ALA A 59 -7.86 -0.44 1.72
C ALA A 59 -8.89 0.06 0.69
N LYS A 60 -10.03 -0.64 0.56
CA LYS A 60 -11.11 -0.24 -0.35
C LYS A 60 -11.70 1.12 0.01
N LYS A 61 -11.79 1.46 1.28
CA LYS A 61 -12.32 2.74 1.73
C LYS A 61 -11.33 3.90 1.56
N ALA A 62 -10.04 3.64 1.72
CA ALA A 62 -8.98 4.65 1.55
C ALA A 62 -8.71 4.97 0.07
N HIS A 63 -8.74 3.97 -0.79
CA HIS A 63 -8.41 4.08 -2.22
C HIS A 63 -9.08 5.26 -2.95
N PRO A 64 -10.41 5.46 -2.92
CA PRO A 64 -11.06 6.56 -3.64
C PRO A 64 -10.67 7.94 -3.09
N HIS A 65 -10.26 8.02 -1.83
CA HIS A 65 -9.78 9.26 -1.25
C HIS A 65 -8.37 9.59 -1.72
N PHE A 66 -7.50 8.58 -1.87
CA PHE A 66 -6.15 8.78 -2.41
C PHE A 66 -6.17 9.20 -3.88
N ILE A 67 -7.05 8.62 -4.70
CA ILE A 67 -7.21 9.08 -6.11
C ILE A 67 -7.48 10.58 -6.14
N LYS A 68 -8.46 11.05 -5.36
CA LYS A 68 -8.78 12.48 -5.29
C LYS A 68 -7.61 13.35 -4.79
N VAL A 69 -6.80 12.81 -3.87
CA VAL A 69 -5.59 13.51 -3.41
C VAL A 69 -4.61 13.69 -4.55
N PHE A 70 -4.38 12.66 -5.36
CA PHE A 70 -3.44 12.74 -6.49
C PHE A 70 -3.94 13.70 -7.57
N ASP A 71 -5.23 13.67 -7.91
CA ASP A 71 -5.83 14.60 -8.86
C ASP A 71 -5.63 16.07 -8.42
N GLU A 72 -5.87 16.36 -7.16
CA GLU A 72 -5.70 17.72 -6.61
C GLU A 72 -4.22 18.09 -6.38
N TYR A 73 -3.35 17.11 -6.24
CA TYR A 73 -1.91 17.34 -6.18
C TYR A 73 -1.37 17.85 -7.52
N ASP A 74 -1.94 17.38 -8.63
CA ASP A 74 -1.61 17.88 -9.97
C ASP A 74 -2.07 19.34 -10.15
N VAL A 75 -3.23 19.70 -9.61
CA VAL A 75 -3.70 21.11 -9.58
C VAL A 75 -2.74 21.99 -8.76
N LEU A 76 -2.27 21.49 -7.61
CA LEU A 76 -1.28 22.18 -6.78
C LEU A 76 0.04 22.41 -7.53
N ASN A 77 0.56 21.37 -8.18
CA ASN A 77 1.79 21.43 -8.94
C ASN A 77 1.67 22.41 -10.12
N ASN A 78 0.55 22.38 -10.85
CA ASN A 78 0.27 23.31 -11.94
C ASN A 78 0.22 24.77 -11.43
N SER A 79 -0.39 25.01 -10.27
CA SER A 79 -0.41 26.34 -9.65
C SER A 79 0.99 26.83 -9.28
N VAL A 80 1.86 25.94 -8.78
CA VAL A 80 3.28 26.29 -8.51
C VAL A 80 4.00 26.66 -9.82
N GLN A 81 3.82 25.87 -10.86
CA GLN A 81 4.46 26.10 -12.15
C GLN A 81 3.97 27.39 -12.79
N GLU A 82 2.66 27.67 -12.72
CA GLU A 82 2.06 28.93 -13.18
C GLU A 82 2.68 30.13 -12.44
N ASN A 83 2.76 30.06 -11.11
CA ASN A 83 3.33 31.12 -10.29
C ASN A 83 4.82 31.38 -10.57
N VAL A 84 5.62 30.32 -10.80
CA VAL A 84 7.02 30.46 -11.19
C VAL A 84 7.15 31.16 -12.55
N ASN A 85 6.36 30.74 -13.53
CA ASN A 85 6.41 31.30 -14.88
C ASN A 85 5.88 32.75 -14.93
N ALA A 86 4.81 33.04 -14.19
CA ALA A 86 4.15 34.33 -14.15
C ALA A 86 4.72 35.31 -13.10
N SER A 87 5.77 34.95 -12.37
CA SER A 87 6.29 35.72 -11.23
C SER A 87 6.61 37.19 -11.57
N ARG A 88 7.10 37.47 -12.79
CA ARG A 88 7.37 38.84 -13.26
C ARG A 88 6.07 39.64 -13.47
N VAL A 89 5.03 38.98 -13.98
CA VAL A 89 3.72 39.58 -14.22
C VAL A 89 3.02 39.90 -12.90
N VAL A 90 3.02 38.92 -11.98
CA VAL A 90 2.44 39.09 -10.64
C VAL A 90 3.07 40.27 -9.90
N LYS A 91 4.40 40.40 -9.96
CA LYS A 91 5.12 41.55 -9.38
C LYS A 91 4.81 42.87 -10.08
N ALA A 92 4.72 42.87 -11.42
CA ALA A 92 4.41 44.08 -12.17
C ALA A 92 3.01 44.65 -11.87
N PHE A 93 2.04 43.77 -11.58
CA PHE A 93 0.66 44.13 -11.22
C PHE A 93 0.39 44.19 -9.70
N VAL A 94 1.41 44.00 -8.85
CA VAL A 94 1.31 43.98 -7.37
C VAL A 94 0.18 43.06 -6.90
N ARG A 95 0.15 41.83 -7.45
CA ARG A 95 -0.88 40.81 -7.15
C ARG A 95 -0.34 39.64 -6.31
N GLU A 96 0.72 39.87 -5.57
CA GLU A 96 1.39 38.83 -4.77
C GLU A 96 0.46 38.24 -3.70
N ASP A 97 -0.26 39.09 -2.98
CA ASP A 97 -1.20 38.65 -1.93
C ASP A 97 -2.33 37.76 -2.49
N TYR A 98 -2.85 38.11 -3.68
CA TYR A 98 -3.88 37.31 -4.33
C TYR A 98 -3.38 35.91 -4.71
N GLU A 99 -2.17 35.80 -5.23
CA GLU A 99 -1.58 34.49 -5.60
C GLU A 99 -1.22 33.67 -4.36
N ILE A 100 -0.81 34.32 -3.25
CA ILE A 100 -0.57 33.66 -1.98
C ILE A 100 -1.87 33.07 -1.42
N ASP A 101 -2.96 33.85 -1.43
CA ASP A 101 -4.27 33.39 -0.95
C ASP A 101 -4.79 32.22 -1.82
N LYS A 102 -4.72 32.34 -3.15
CA LYS A 102 -5.08 31.28 -4.10
C LYS A 102 -4.31 29.99 -3.82
N PHE A 103 -2.99 30.09 -3.66
CA PHE A 103 -2.15 28.93 -3.34
C PHE A 103 -2.47 28.33 -1.97
N HIS A 104 -2.73 29.18 -0.98
CA HIS A 104 -3.11 28.74 0.35
C HIS A 104 -4.43 27.94 0.34
N ASP A 105 -5.42 28.39 -0.42
CA ASP A 105 -6.71 27.70 -0.54
C ASP A 105 -6.55 26.33 -1.20
N ILE A 106 -5.80 26.23 -2.32
CA ILE A 106 -5.48 24.96 -2.98
C ILE A 106 -4.75 24.01 -2.02
N SER A 107 -3.69 24.50 -1.38
CA SER A 107 -2.89 23.74 -0.42
C SER A 107 -3.73 23.23 0.77
N LYS A 108 -4.60 24.07 1.31
CA LYS A 108 -5.52 23.70 2.39
C LYS A 108 -6.55 22.67 1.96
N TYR A 109 -7.01 22.73 0.72
CA TYR A 109 -7.92 21.73 0.18
C TYR A 109 -7.24 20.37 0.05
N VAL A 110 -6.04 20.32 -0.54
CA VAL A 110 -5.19 19.11 -0.62
C VAL A 110 -4.91 18.54 0.77
N TYR A 111 -4.52 19.39 1.73
CA TYR A 111 -4.30 19.00 3.12
C TYR A 111 -5.53 18.31 3.74
N ASN A 112 -6.73 18.88 3.52
CA ASN A 112 -7.96 18.31 4.05
C ASN A 112 -8.30 16.96 3.42
N LEU A 113 -8.08 16.78 2.12
CA LEU A 113 -8.27 15.51 1.42
C LEU A 113 -7.28 14.46 1.93
N PHE A 114 -6.00 14.81 2.00
CA PHE A 114 -4.95 13.94 2.51
C PHE A 114 -5.22 13.51 3.95
N THR A 115 -5.60 14.44 4.80
CA THR A 115 -5.96 14.16 6.21
C THR A 115 -7.13 13.18 6.31
N LYS A 116 -8.14 13.28 5.44
CA LYS A 116 -9.26 12.32 5.40
C LYS A 116 -8.80 10.93 4.98
N ALA A 117 -7.97 10.83 3.94
CA ALA A 117 -7.42 9.56 3.49
C ALA A 117 -6.56 8.90 4.59
N GLU A 118 -5.63 9.65 5.16
CA GLU A 118 -4.74 9.19 6.22
C GLU A 118 -5.46 8.78 7.49
N LYS A 119 -6.51 9.48 7.90
CA LYS A 119 -7.33 9.07 9.04
C LYS A 119 -7.96 7.68 8.87
N ILE A 120 -8.32 7.30 7.64
CA ILE A 120 -8.85 5.96 7.37
C ILE A 120 -7.74 4.92 7.51
N VAL A 121 -6.56 5.19 6.94
CA VAL A 121 -5.42 4.29 7.01
C VAL A 121 -4.86 4.18 8.44
N ALA A 122 -4.87 5.27 9.19
CA ALA A 122 -4.39 5.29 10.57
C ALA A 122 -5.13 4.30 11.50
N TRP A 123 -6.37 3.94 11.19
CA TRP A 123 -7.10 2.89 11.92
C TRP A 123 -6.48 1.49 11.79
N ASN A 124 -5.65 1.28 10.77
CA ASN A 124 -4.98 -0.01 10.58
C ASN A 124 -4.12 -0.41 11.79
N SER A 125 -3.30 0.51 12.30
CA SER A 125 -2.38 0.23 13.41
C SER A 125 -3.11 -0.12 14.73
N PRO A 126 -4.09 0.66 15.22
CA PRO A 126 -4.85 0.31 16.42
C PRO A 126 -5.59 -1.03 16.31
N VAL A 127 -6.22 -1.31 15.16
CA VAL A 127 -6.94 -2.58 14.95
C VAL A 127 -5.99 -3.77 15.00
N MET A 128 -4.84 -3.66 14.34
CA MET A 128 -3.83 -4.72 14.36
C MET A 128 -3.27 -4.95 15.75
N GLN A 129 -2.92 -3.90 16.49
CA GLN A 129 -2.40 -4.00 17.85
C GLN A 129 -3.44 -4.57 18.80
N PHE A 130 -4.67 -4.09 18.75
CA PHE A 130 -5.75 -4.58 19.59
C PHE A 130 -5.99 -6.07 19.34
N THR A 131 -6.06 -6.49 18.08
CA THR A 131 -6.23 -7.91 17.73
C THR A 131 -5.05 -8.75 18.20
N MET A 132 -3.81 -8.28 17.99
CA MET A 132 -2.61 -8.96 18.44
C MET A 132 -2.61 -9.21 19.95
N TYR A 133 -2.85 -8.16 20.75
CA TYR A 133 -2.89 -8.29 22.22
C TYR A 133 -4.07 -9.16 22.67
N SER A 134 -5.23 -9.05 22.03
CA SER A 134 -6.38 -9.89 22.34
C SER A 134 -6.10 -11.38 22.06
N VAL A 135 -5.48 -11.68 20.94
CA VAL A 135 -5.08 -13.05 20.57
C VAL A 135 -4.08 -13.61 21.57
N VAL A 136 -3.03 -12.86 21.92
CA VAL A 136 -2.03 -13.29 22.89
C VAL A 136 -2.67 -13.51 24.27
N LEU A 137 -3.54 -12.62 24.71
CA LEU A 137 -4.26 -12.76 25.99
C LEU A 137 -5.12 -14.02 26.01
N ILE A 138 -5.91 -14.27 24.97
CA ILE A 138 -6.74 -15.47 24.85
C ILE A 138 -5.89 -16.73 24.83
N MET A 139 -4.76 -16.71 24.11
CA MET A 139 -3.82 -17.84 24.07
C MET A 139 -3.20 -18.15 25.42
N VAL A 140 -2.78 -17.12 26.17
CA VAL A 140 -2.24 -17.30 27.52
C VAL A 140 -3.31 -17.85 28.47
N LEU A 141 -4.56 -17.40 28.35
CA LEU A 141 -5.65 -17.91 29.19
C LEU A 141 -6.00 -19.37 28.86
N ILE A 142 -6.12 -19.71 27.57
CA ILE A 142 -6.44 -21.09 27.15
C ILE A 142 -5.25 -22.01 27.39
N GLY A 143 -4.05 -21.59 26.97
CA GLY A 143 -2.82 -22.36 27.13
C GLY A 143 -2.44 -22.57 28.60
N GLY A 144 -2.58 -21.51 29.41
CA GLY A 144 -2.35 -21.62 30.85
C GLY A 144 -3.28 -22.65 31.52
N LYS A 145 -4.57 -22.66 31.17
CA LYS A 145 -5.50 -23.73 31.63
C LYS A 145 -5.08 -25.11 31.15
N SER A 146 -4.63 -25.23 29.91
CA SER A 146 -4.16 -26.48 29.32
C SER A 146 -2.88 -27.00 30.00
N ILE A 147 -1.97 -26.10 30.39
CA ILE A 147 -0.76 -26.44 31.14
C ILE A 147 -1.12 -26.94 32.53
N ILE A 148 -2.01 -26.28 33.28
CA ILE A 148 -2.48 -26.70 34.59
C ILE A 148 -3.17 -28.07 34.52
N ALA A 149 -3.92 -28.30 33.42
CA ALA A 149 -4.57 -29.59 33.18
C ALA A 149 -3.63 -30.71 32.71
N GLY A 150 -2.33 -30.41 32.50
CA GLY A 150 -1.34 -31.36 32.01
C GLY A 150 -1.48 -31.76 30.54
N SER A 151 -2.29 -31.03 29.75
CA SER A 151 -2.55 -31.31 28.34
C SER A 151 -1.67 -30.49 27.37
N MET A 152 -0.82 -29.60 27.89
CA MET A 152 0.07 -28.74 27.11
C MET A 152 1.34 -28.42 27.91
N GLU A 153 2.49 -28.37 27.25
CA GLU A 153 3.75 -27.93 27.84
C GLU A 153 3.96 -26.43 27.71
N THR A 154 4.76 -25.81 28.60
CA THR A 154 5.07 -24.37 28.54
C THR A 154 5.79 -24.01 27.25
N GLY A 155 6.65 -24.90 26.72
CA GLY A 155 7.33 -24.69 25.43
C GLY A 155 6.37 -24.66 24.23
N GLU A 156 5.31 -25.48 24.29
CA GLU A 156 4.27 -25.47 23.24
C GLU A 156 3.49 -24.18 23.25
N LEU A 157 3.13 -23.63 24.41
CA LEU A 157 2.45 -22.32 24.50
C LEU A 157 3.32 -21.20 23.92
N THR A 158 4.61 -21.18 24.24
CA THR A 158 5.55 -20.22 23.69
C THR A 158 5.61 -20.33 22.16
N SER A 159 5.68 -21.54 21.63
CA SER A 159 5.72 -21.79 20.19
C SER A 159 4.46 -21.29 19.48
N VAL A 160 3.28 -21.54 20.07
CA VAL A 160 2.00 -21.10 19.53
C VAL A 160 1.90 -19.57 19.52
N ILE A 161 2.41 -18.87 20.54
CA ILE A 161 2.47 -17.40 20.56
C ILE A 161 3.37 -16.89 19.41
N VAL A 162 4.52 -17.52 19.19
CA VAL A 162 5.41 -17.15 18.07
C VAL A 162 4.71 -17.35 16.73
N TYR A 163 3.98 -18.45 16.53
CA TYR A 163 3.20 -18.67 15.31
C TYR A 163 2.09 -17.64 15.13
N ALA A 164 1.45 -17.20 16.21
CA ALA A 164 0.46 -16.12 16.15
C ALA A 164 1.06 -14.81 15.64
N LEU A 165 2.19 -14.41 16.22
CA LEU A 165 2.91 -13.21 15.79
C LEU A 165 3.35 -13.29 14.33
N GLN A 166 3.75 -14.48 13.89
CA GLN A 166 4.15 -14.73 12.49
C GLN A 166 2.97 -14.62 11.51
N ILE A 167 1.78 -15.11 11.89
CA ILE A 167 0.55 -14.97 11.09
C ILE A 167 0.18 -13.49 10.95
N ILE A 168 0.16 -12.74 12.06
CA ILE A 168 -0.19 -11.31 12.05
C ILE A 168 0.83 -10.51 11.23
N GLY A 169 2.13 -10.78 11.43
CA GLY A 169 3.20 -10.14 10.64
C GLY A 169 3.10 -10.44 9.14
N SER A 170 2.72 -11.67 8.78
CA SER A 170 2.50 -12.06 7.37
C SER A 170 1.31 -11.33 6.74
N LEU A 171 0.23 -11.11 7.49
CA LEU A 171 -0.90 -10.30 7.03
C LEU A 171 -0.52 -8.83 6.80
N MET A 172 0.32 -8.26 7.67
CA MET A 172 0.86 -6.90 7.47
C MET A 172 1.71 -6.81 6.19
N MET A 173 2.52 -7.84 5.91
CA MET A 173 3.32 -7.90 4.66
C MET A 173 2.43 -7.92 3.41
N VAL A 174 1.32 -8.66 3.41
CA VAL A 174 0.37 -8.68 2.29
C VAL A 174 -0.20 -7.29 2.03
N THR A 175 -0.56 -6.56 3.09
CA THR A 175 -1.07 -5.19 2.95
C THR A 175 -0.02 -4.26 2.33
N PHE A 176 1.23 -4.36 2.76
CA PHE A 176 2.32 -3.56 2.19
C PHE A 176 2.52 -3.83 0.69
N VAL A 177 2.51 -5.10 0.29
CA VAL A 177 2.62 -5.48 -1.13
C VAL A 177 1.46 -4.94 -1.95
N PHE A 178 0.25 -4.96 -1.39
CA PHE A 178 -0.92 -4.41 -2.08
C PHE A 178 -0.75 -2.92 -2.40
N VAL A 179 -0.24 -2.13 -1.45
CA VAL A 179 0.08 -0.71 -1.68
C VAL A 179 1.15 -0.54 -2.76
N MET A 180 2.19 -1.38 -2.75
CA MET A 180 3.24 -1.33 -3.77
C MET A 180 2.72 -1.66 -5.18
N ILE A 181 1.79 -2.62 -5.29
CA ILE A 181 1.15 -2.96 -6.56
C ILE A 181 0.34 -1.77 -7.09
N MET A 182 -0.42 -1.08 -6.24
CA MET A 182 -1.19 0.10 -6.65
C MET A 182 -0.29 1.22 -7.20
N ILE A 183 0.85 1.47 -6.56
CA ILE A 183 1.83 2.46 -7.03
C ILE A 183 2.42 2.04 -8.39
N ALA A 184 2.71 0.75 -8.55
CA ALA A 184 3.24 0.20 -9.80
C ALA A 184 2.21 0.23 -10.93
N GLU A 185 0.93 0.02 -10.65
CA GLU A 185 -0.17 0.12 -11.62
C GLU A 185 -0.21 1.52 -12.25
N ALA A 186 -0.23 2.58 -11.43
CA ALA A 186 -0.19 3.95 -11.90
C ALA A 186 1.09 4.29 -12.70
N SER A 187 2.24 3.70 -12.33
CA SER A 187 3.49 3.88 -13.08
C SER A 187 3.49 3.09 -14.39
N SER A 188 2.86 1.91 -14.42
CA SER A 188 2.70 1.09 -15.62
C SER A 188 1.83 1.77 -16.66
N ASP A 189 0.73 2.41 -16.25
CA ASP A 189 -0.16 3.13 -17.15
C ASP A 189 0.58 4.25 -17.87
N ARG A 190 1.37 5.05 -17.15
CA ARG A 190 2.20 6.11 -17.76
C ARG A 190 3.26 5.56 -18.73
N ILE A 191 3.89 4.45 -18.42
CA ILE A 191 4.86 3.83 -19.34
C ILE A 191 4.15 3.28 -20.57
N THR A 192 2.99 2.66 -20.40
CA THR A 192 2.19 2.12 -21.50
C THR A 192 1.70 3.23 -22.42
N GLU A 193 1.29 4.37 -21.88
CA GLU A 193 0.90 5.56 -22.66
C GLU A 193 2.04 6.00 -23.60
N VAL A 194 3.25 6.14 -23.04
CA VAL A 194 4.42 6.54 -23.86
C VAL A 194 4.83 5.45 -24.87
N MET A 195 4.71 4.17 -24.50
CA MET A 195 5.05 3.07 -25.43
C MET A 195 4.04 2.95 -26.58
N ASN A 196 2.80 3.34 -26.36
CA ASN A 196 1.74 3.30 -27.36
C ASN A 196 1.65 4.60 -28.18
N GLU A 197 2.45 5.64 -27.83
CA GLU A 197 2.50 6.88 -28.59
C GLU A 197 3.01 6.61 -29.99
N ILE A 198 2.20 6.97 -30.98
CA ILE A 198 2.54 6.82 -32.38
C ILE A 198 3.36 8.04 -32.81
N PRO A 199 4.61 7.87 -33.28
CA PRO A 199 5.42 8.99 -33.74
C PRO A 199 4.69 9.78 -34.85
N GLU A 200 4.66 11.09 -34.73
CA GLU A 200 4.09 11.97 -35.81
C GLU A 200 4.84 11.79 -37.12
N MET A 201 6.15 11.53 -37.06
CA MET A 201 6.96 11.19 -38.22
C MET A 201 7.01 9.69 -38.41
N GLN A 202 6.29 9.19 -39.39
CA GLN A 202 6.33 7.82 -39.85
C GLN A 202 6.90 7.79 -41.26
N ASP A 203 7.71 6.79 -41.55
CA ASP A 203 8.17 6.52 -42.89
C ASP A 203 6.96 6.24 -43.82
N GLN A 204 6.96 6.84 -45.00
CA GLN A 204 5.94 6.51 -46.01
C GLN A 204 6.09 5.04 -46.43
N PRO A 205 4.99 4.38 -46.86
CA PRO A 205 5.05 2.99 -47.30
C PRO A 205 6.08 2.74 -48.42
N ASP A 206 6.42 3.78 -49.18
CA ASP A 206 7.39 3.75 -50.28
C ASP A 206 8.70 4.49 -49.95
N ALA A 207 9.04 4.63 -48.64
CA ALA A 207 10.27 5.27 -48.23
C ALA A 207 11.50 4.58 -48.80
N VAL A 208 12.40 5.35 -49.38
CA VAL A 208 13.65 4.86 -49.99
C VAL A 208 14.57 4.39 -48.88
N THR A 209 14.87 3.09 -48.88
CA THR A 209 15.73 2.45 -47.84
C THR A 209 17.22 2.64 -48.10
N GLU A 210 17.61 2.98 -49.34
CA GLU A 210 18.99 3.28 -49.71
C GLU A 210 19.09 4.67 -50.36
N VAL A 211 19.91 5.54 -49.77
CA VAL A 211 20.27 6.81 -50.42
C VAL A 211 21.41 6.54 -51.40
N PRO A 212 21.24 6.71 -52.74
CA PRO A 212 22.32 6.56 -53.66
C PRO A 212 23.43 7.55 -53.32
N ASN A 213 24.65 7.04 -53.22
CA ASN A 213 25.81 7.87 -52.99
C ASN A 213 25.92 8.91 -54.11
N GLY A 214 25.80 10.22 -53.74
CA GLY A 214 25.99 11.36 -54.62
C GLY A 214 27.45 11.57 -54.97
#